data_6e7cff04d06a6018611a8375164558e3
#
_entry.id   6e7cff04d06a6018611a8375164558e3
#
_cell.length_a   1.000
_cell.length_b   1.000
_cell.length_c   1.000
_cell.angle_alpha   90.00
_cell.angle_beta   90.00
_cell.angle_gamma   90.00
#
_symmetry.space_group_name_H-M   'P 1'
#
loop_
_entity.id
_entity.type
_entity.pdbx_description
1 polymer ?
#
loop_
_entity_poly.entity_id
_entity_poly.type
_entity_poly.pdbx_seq_one_letter_code
_entity_poly.pdbx_strand_id
1 'polypeptide(L)'
;METKLFDWFHEDQLLHHLSSFQNEEYKVLLTLAPTPMSKAKKQTLEQHLTQWNTSSSSPVRHINTTFADLTAAFQDVLDDQDTEMQDVLDDFLEYCAHDGLFLGSDSWKYMKMQLSGKTFDGNVRSGVYFNRAASASRPHDYIGLYRNKTVAAIGKICARITAEQDADGQFLYTVEQGELTEKRERTIRQIMEEEKQRGNDLFSIKHRYFFVEKFYETDFPKRTLRAPMGSRIFDLTQVLNTDHLPDTAEIARRLREKSWE
;
A
#
# COMPACT_ATOMS: atom_id res chain seq x y z
N MET A 1 12.19 7.86 -19.17
CA MET A 1 11.65 6.72 -18.38
C MET A 1 11.08 5.70 -19.34
N GLU A 2 11.38 4.42 -19.14
CA GLU A 2 10.79 3.30 -19.88
C GLU A 2 9.92 2.50 -18.94
N THR A 3 8.65 2.31 -19.30
CA THR A 3 7.66 1.61 -18.49
C THR A 3 7.16 0.38 -19.21
N LYS A 4 7.09 -0.74 -18.52
CA LYS A 4 6.50 -1.99 -19.03
C LYS A 4 5.45 -2.49 -18.04
N LEU A 5 4.31 -2.93 -18.57
CA LEU A 5 3.28 -3.61 -17.77
C LEU A 5 3.66 -5.06 -17.46
N PHE A 6 4.68 -5.59 -18.16
CA PHE A 6 5.24 -6.92 -17.98
C PHE A 6 6.76 -6.81 -17.98
N ASP A 7 7.49 -7.74 -17.37
CA ASP A 7 8.97 -7.75 -17.27
C ASP A 7 9.67 -8.03 -18.62
N TRP A 8 9.37 -7.23 -19.66
CA TRP A 8 9.91 -7.42 -21.01
C TRP A 8 10.63 -6.16 -21.50
N PHE A 9 11.64 -5.75 -20.74
CA PHE A 9 12.55 -4.73 -21.24
C PHE A 9 13.42 -5.33 -22.35
N HIS A 10 13.29 -4.77 -23.57
CA HIS A 10 14.16 -5.09 -24.67
C HIS A 10 15.43 -4.23 -24.56
N GLU A 11 16.58 -4.89 -24.62
CA GLU A 11 17.88 -4.25 -24.47
C GLU A 11 18.11 -3.16 -25.51
N ASP A 12 17.84 -3.46 -26.80
CA ASP A 12 17.96 -2.50 -27.90
C ASP A 12 17.14 -1.24 -27.66
N GLN A 13 15.93 -1.36 -27.08
CA GLN A 13 15.08 -0.23 -26.77
C GLN A 13 15.70 0.63 -25.65
N LEU A 14 16.24 0.01 -24.61
CA LEU A 14 16.90 0.73 -23.52
C LEU A 14 18.17 1.45 -24.02
N LEU A 15 18.96 0.80 -24.87
CA LEU A 15 20.13 1.39 -25.49
C LEU A 15 19.76 2.55 -26.44
N HIS A 16 18.65 2.44 -27.16
CA HIS A 16 18.14 3.52 -28.00
C HIS A 16 17.80 4.78 -27.18
N HIS A 17 17.26 4.61 -25.95
CA HIS A 17 17.02 5.76 -25.07
C HIS A 17 18.30 6.48 -24.65
N LEU A 18 19.45 5.81 -24.63
CA LEU A 18 20.71 6.48 -24.32
C LEU A 18 21.09 7.54 -25.38
N SER A 19 20.74 7.30 -26.66
CA SER A 19 20.99 8.24 -27.75
C SER A 19 20.16 9.53 -27.67
N SER A 20 19.10 9.54 -26.87
CA SER A 20 18.26 10.72 -26.63
C SER A 20 18.84 11.70 -25.60
N PHE A 21 19.80 11.25 -24.79
CA PHE A 21 20.51 12.13 -23.87
C PHE A 21 21.51 13.02 -24.66
N GLN A 22 21.49 14.32 -24.37
CA GLN A 22 22.36 15.30 -24.99
C GLN A 22 23.35 15.89 -23.97
N ASN A 23 23.17 17.15 -23.64
CA ASN A 23 24.10 17.91 -22.79
C ASN A 23 23.59 18.09 -21.35
N GLU A 24 22.69 17.26 -20.90
CA GLU A 24 22.16 17.33 -19.56
C GLU A 24 23.26 17.02 -18.52
N GLU A 25 23.26 17.78 -17.44
CA GLU A 25 24.18 17.59 -16.32
C GLU A 25 23.91 16.28 -15.58
N TYR A 26 22.62 15.95 -15.42
CA TYR A 26 22.15 14.73 -14.75
C TYR A 26 21.35 13.86 -15.71
N LYS A 27 21.77 12.60 -15.87
CA LYS A 27 21.15 11.65 -16.78
C LYS A 27 20.71 10.42 -16.00
N VAL A 28 19.42 10.13 -16.03
CA VAL A 28 18.84 8.97 -15.35
C VAL A 28 18.01 8.16 -16.34
N LEU A 29 18.37 6.89 -16.53
CA LEU A 29 17.54 5.89 -17.20
C LEU A 29 16.72 5.18 -16.12
N LEU A 30 15.43 5.50 -16.03
CA LEU A 30 14.50 4.86 -15.11
C LEU A 30 13.76 3.74 -15.84
N THR A 31 13.82 2.52 -15.32
CA THR A 31 12.98 1.40 -15.77
C THR A 31 11.95 1.06 -14.70
N LEU A 32 10.68 0.99 -15.10
CA LEU A 32 9.52 0.79 -14.23
C LEU A 32 8.72 -0.43 -14.72
N ALA A 33 8.51 -1.42 -13.86
CA ALA A 33 7.70 -2.60 -14.15
C ALA A 33 7.00 -3.12 -12.87
N PRO A 34 6.02 -4.04 -13.01
CA PRO A 34 5.36 -4.66 -11.85
C PRO A 34 6.32 -5.45 -10.95
N THR A 35 7.38 -6.02 -11.53
CA THR A 35 8.40 -6.79 -10.80
C THR A 35 9.79 -6.21 -11.03
N PRO A 36 10.73 -6.39 -10.08
CA PRO A 36 12.11 -5.98 -10.28
C PRO A 36 12.74 -6.67 -11.50
N MET A 37 13.57 -5.95 -12.24
CA MET A 37 14.36 -6.53 -13.33
C MET A 37 15.25 -7.68 -12.81
N SER A 38 15.32 -8.78 -13.56
CA SER A 38 16.16 -9.91 -13.17
C SER A 38 17.64 -9.51 -13.07
N LYS A 39 18.37 -10.17 -12.18
CA LYS A 39 19.80 -9.89 -11.96
C LYS A 39 20.62 -9.97 -13.24
N ALA A 40 20.34 -10.97 -14.11
CA ALA A 40 21.04 -11.14 -15.37
C ALA A 40 20.81 -9.95 -16.31
N LYS A 41 19.55 -9.54 -16.53
CA LYS A 41 19.23 -8.37 -17.37
C LYS A 41 19.82 -7.09 -16.82
N LYS A 42 19.77 -6.90 -15.51
CA LYS A 42 20.38 -5.73 -14.84
C LYS A 42 21.88 -5.68 -15.08
N GLN A 43 22.57 -6.82 -14.93
CA GLN A 43 24.02 -6.91 -15.15
C GLN A 43 24.41 -6.61 -16.60
N THR A 44 23.67 -7.13 -17.58
CA THR A 44 23.91 -6.84 -19.01
C THR A 44 23.72 -5.35 -19.29
N LEU A 45 22.63 -4.75 -18.80
CA LEU A 45 22.39 -3.32 -19.00
C LEU A 45 23.49 -2.45 -18.34
N GLU A 46 23.93 -2.80 -17.13
CA GLU A 46 25.02 -2.10 -16.44
C GLU A 46 26.35 -2.18 -17.20
N GLN A 47 26.64 -3.30 -17.87
CA GLN A 47 27.83 -3.42 -18.73
C GLN A 47 27.77 -2.44 -19.92
N HIS A 48 26.63 -2.37 -20.62
CA HIS A 48 26.45 -1.43 -21.73
C HIS A 48 26.49 0.04 -21.25
N LEU A 49 25.88 0.35 -20.12
CA LEU A 49 25.95 1.69 -19.53
C LEU A 49 27.36 2.07 -19.15
N THR A 50 28.14 1.14 -18.62
CA THR A 50 29.56 1.38 -18.31
C THR A 50 30.33 1.74 -19.58
N GLN A 51 30.13 0.98 -20.66
CA GLN A 51 30.76 1.25 -21.95
C GLN A 51 30.31 2.62 -22.52
N TRP A 52 29.02 2.93 -22.48
CA TRP A 52 28.48 4.22 -22.92
C TRP A 52 29.07 5.38 -22.14
N ASN A 53 29.16 5.26 -20.83
CA ASN A 53 29.63 6.28 -19.92
C ASN A 53 31.15 6.59 -20.10
N THR A 54 31.94 5.67 -20.66
CA THR A 54 33.35 5.93 -20.95
C THR A 54 33.56 7.00 -22.03
N SER A 55 32.57 7.20 -22.90
CA SER A 55 32.60 8.20 -23.97
C SER A 55 31.73 9.43 -23.71
N SER A 56 31.06 9.50 -22.58
CA SER A 56 30.13 10.58 -22.22
C SER A 56 30.75 11.57 -21.23
N SER A 57 30.47 12.85 -21.40
CA SER A 57 30.91 13.93 -20.48
C SER A 57 30.17 13.88 -19.13
N SER A 58 28.93 13.34 -19.08
CA SER A 58 28.19 13.07 -17.84
C SER A 58 27.61 11.66 -17.88
N PRO A 59 27.81 10.84 -16.82
CA PRO A 59 27.41 9.47 -16.83
C PRO A 59 25.88 9.33 -16.67
N VAL A 60 25.30 8.39 -17.40
CA VAL A 60 23.91 7.94 -17.22
C VAL A 60 23.86 6.99 -16.03
N ARG A 61 22.96 7.24 -15.07
CA ARG A 61 22.64 6.32 -13.98
C ARG A 61 21.39 5.51 -14.32
N HIS A 62 21.43 4.25 -14.06
CA HIS A 62 20.24 3.39 -14.17
C HIS A 62 19.58 3.20 -12.82
N ILE A 63 18.27 3.40 -12.79
CA ILE A 63 17.42 3.08 -11.64
C ILE A 63 16.35 2.11 -12.11
N ASN A 64 16.36 0.91 -11.54
CA ASN A 64 15.28 -0.04 -11.72
C ASN A 64 14.35 0.03 -10.52
N THR A 65 13.06 0.26 -10.76
CA THR A 65 12.04 0.36 -9.72
C THR A 65 10.78 -0.40 -10.10
N THR A 66 9.94 -0.69 -9.13
CA THR A 66 8.61 -1.25 -9.34
C THR A 66 7.55 -0.18 -9.13
N PHE A 67 6.31 -0.44 -9.60
CA PHE A 67 5.18 0.45 -9.28
C PHE A 67 4.97 0.57 -7.77
N ALA A 68 5.20 -0.53 -7.03
CA ALA A 68 5.10 -0.53 -5.58
C ALA A 68 6.16 0.38 -4.91
N ASP A 69 7.41 0.33 -5.37
CA ASP A 69 8.49 1.16 -4.80
C ASP A 69 8.33 2.63 -5.20
N LEU A 70 7.90 2.89 -6.45
CA LEU A 70 7.63 4.24 -6.93
C LEU A 70 6.52 4.91 -6.10
N THR A 71 5.41 4.24 -5.90
CA THR A 71 4.30 4.77 -5.09
C THR A 71 4.68 4.97 -3.64
N ALA A 72 5.51 4.09 -3.06
CA ALA A 72 6.05 4.28 -1.72
C ALA A 72 6.92 5.53 -1.63
N ALA A 73 7.82 5.74 -2.60
CA ALA A 73 8.67 6.93 -2.62
C ALA A 73 7.86 8.23 -2.72
N PHE A 74 6.75 8.25 -3.48
CA PHE A 74 5.84 9.39 -3.50
C PHE A 74 5.16 9.61 -2.15
N GLN A 75 4.68 8.55 -1.49
CA GLN A 75 4.08 8.67 -0.16
C GLN A 75 5.04 9.22 0.89
N ASP A 76 6.33 8.87 0.79
CA ASP A 76 7.36 9.32 1.74
C ASP A 76 7.71 10.81 1.59
N VAL A 77 7.52 11.40 0.41
CA VAL A 77 7.83 12.83 0.16
C VAL A 77 6.63 13.76 0.31
N LEU A 78 5.40 13.23 0.26
CA LEU A 78 4.20 14.02 0.48
C LEU A 78 4.01 14.33 1.96
N ASP A 79 3.73 15.58 2.27
CA ASP A 79 3.35 15.97 3.62
C ASP A 79 1.81 15.99 3.82
N ASP A 80 1.38 16.19 5.06
CA ASP A 80 -0.05 16.17 5.42
C ASP A 80 -0.84 17.36 4.79
N GLN A 81 -0.19 18.29 4.10
CA GLN A 81 -0.83 19.46 3.46
C GLN A 81 -0.99 19.28 1.95
N ASP A 82 -0.30 18.31 1.36
CA ASP A 82 -0.32 18.01 -0.08
C ASP A 82 -1.58 17.23 -0.49
N THR A 83 -2.77 17.70 -0.09
CA THR A 83 -4.03 16.98 -0.26
C THR A 83 -4.37 16.67 -1.72
N GLU A 84 -4.14 17.63 -2.63
CA GLU A 84 -4.38 17.42 -4.07
C GLU A 84 -3.44 16.35 -4.65
N MET A 85 -2.17 16.35 -4.25
CA MET A 85 -1.21 15.34 -4.69
C MET A 85 -1.50 13.97 -4.05
N GLN A 86 -2.01 13.97 -2.82
CA GLN A 86 -2.46 12.73 -2.18
C GLN A 86 -3.63 12.10 -2.95
N ASP A 87 -4.61 12.91 -3.39
CA ASP A 87 -5.74 12.43 -4.20
C ASP A 87 -5.25 11.83 -5.53
N VAL A 88 -4.31 12.50 -6.23
CA VAL A 88 -3.70 11.98 -7.47
C VAL A 88 -2.94 10.67 -7.23
N LEU A 89 -2.22 10.58 -6.10
CA LEU A 89 -1.50 9.36 -5.75
C LEU A 89 -2.46 8.22 -5.42
N ASP A 90 -3.56 8.51 -4.74
CA ASP A 90 -4.59 7.52 -4.40
C ASP A 90 -5.27 6.98 -5.68
N ASP A 91 -5.59 7.83 -6.65
CA ASP A 91 -6.09 7.43 -7.98
C ASP A 91 -5.09 6.55 -8.73
N PHE A 92 -3.80 6.92 -8.70
CA PHE A 92 -2.74 6.12 -9.31
C PHE A 92 -2.55 4.76 -8.63
N LEU A 93 -2.64 4.71 -7.31
CA LEU A 93 -2.63 3.47 -6.54
C LEU A 93 -3.81 2.56 -6.90
N GLU A 94 -5.00 3.13 -7.09
CA GLU A 94 -6.18 2.38 -7.53
C GLU A 94 -5.97 1.79 -8.91
N TYR A 95 -5.49 2.59 -9.85
CA TYR A 95 -5.15 2.11 -11.19
C TYR A 95 -4.15 0.96 -11.15
N CYS A 96 -3.03 1.12 -10.42
CA CYS A 96 -2.02 0.08 -10.30
C CYS A 96 -2.56 -1.22 -9.66
N ALA A 97 -3.44 -1.09 -8.67
CA ALA A 97 -4.06 -2.25 -8.01
C ALA A 97 -5.05 -2.96 -8.94
N HIS A 98 -5.89 -2.19 -9.67
CA HIS A 98 -6.85 -2.72 -10.64
C HIS A 98 -6.16 -3.48 -11.77
N ASP A 99 -5.09 -2.92 -12.31
CA ASP A 99 -4.35 -3.50 -13.44
C ASP A 99 -3.31 -4.56 -13.02
N GLY A 100 -3.25 -4.91 -11.74
CA GLY A 100 -2.35 -5.94 -11.22
C GLY A 100 -0.87 -5.55 -11.28
N LEU A 101 -0.54 -4.27 -11.29
CA LEU A 101 0.83 -3.75 -11.41
C LEU A 101 1.66 -3.88 -10.12
N PHE A 102 1.05 -4.32 -9.03
CA PHE A 102 1.72 -4.65 -7.76
C PHE A 102 2.12 -6.13 -7.66
N LEU A 103 2.34 -6.81 -8.78
CA LEU A 103 2.80 -8.20 -8.80
C LEU A 103 4.14 -8.35 -8.07
N GLY A 104 4.23 -9.38 -7.22
CA GLY A 104 5.42 -9.60 -6.38
C GLY A 104 5.58 -8.59 -5.25
N SER A 105 4.52 -7.83 -4.93
CA SER A 105 4.56 -6.92 -3.80
C SER A 105 4.80 -7.71 -2.52
N ASP A 106 5.76 -7.25 -1.73
CA ASP A 106 6.06 -7.76 -0.38
C ASP A 106 4.95 -7.38 0.61
N SER A 107 3.66 -7.60 0.25
CA SER A 107 2.49 -7.21 1.07
C SER A 107 2.58 -7.70 2.50
N TRP A 108 3.27 -8.86 2.68
CA TRP A 108 3.49 -9.51 3.97
C TRP A 108 4.22 -8.64 5.00
N LYS A 109 4.96 -7.63 4.56
CA LYS A 109 5.73 -6.74 5.45
C LYS A 109 5.05 -5.39 5.70
N TYR A 110 3.97 -5.06 4.96
CA TYR A 110 3.34 -3.75 5.06
C TYR A 110 2.14 -3.72 5.99
N MET A 111 2.14 -2.70 6.86
CA MET A 111 0.99 -2.31 7.67
C MET A 111 0.42 -1.01 7.14
N LYS A 112 -0.87 -1.01 6.78
CA LYS A 112 -1.62 0.22 6.51
C LYS A 112 -2.24 0.73 7.80
N MET A 113 -1.82 1.92 8.23
CA MET A 113 -2.45 2.65 9.31
C MET A 113 -3.77 3.27 8.79
N GLN A 114 -4.84 3.10 9.56
CA GLN A 114 -6.16 3.62 9.25
C GLN A 114 -6.69 4.44 10.44
N LEU A 115 -7.26 5.60 10.12
CA LEU A 115 -7.92 6.44 11.11
C LEU A 115 -9.19 5.74 11.61
N SER A 116 -9.27 5.44 12.89
CA SER A 116 -10.37 4.66 13.45
C SER A 116 -11.03 5.30 14.67
N GLY A 117 -10.70 6.55 14.99
CA GLY A 117 -11.12 7.27 16.20
C GLY A 117 -12.47 6.83 16.79
N LYS A 118 -13.58 7.12 16.09
CA LYS A 118 -14.95 6.78 16.55
C LYS A 118 -15.33 5.31 16.42
N THR A 119 -14.71 4.58 15.50
CA THR A 119 -15.05 3.17 15.19
C THR A 119 -14.10 2.17 15.85
N PHE A 120 -13.07 2.63 16.54
CA PHE A 120 -11.99 1.80 17.08
C PHE A 120 -12.50 0.61 17.90
N ASP A 121 -13.34 0.85 18.91
CA ASP A 121 -13.81 -0.22 19.80
C ASP A 121 -14.72 -1.21 19.07
N GLY A 122 -15.50 -0.74 18.10
CA GLY A 122 -16.27 -1.57 17.19
C GLY A 122 -15.39 -2.45 16.32
N ASN A 123 -14.36 -1.87 15.71
CA ASN A 123 -13.41 -2.58 14.85
C ASN A 123 -12.66 -3.67 15.63
N VAL A 124 -12.16 -3.36 16.83
CA VAL A 124 -11.47 -4.33 17.69
C VAL A 124 -12.41 -5.48 18.08
N ARG A 125 -13.63 -5.14 18.49
CA ARG A 125 -14.63 -6.15 18.92
C ARG A 125 -15.06 -7.08 17.78
N SER A 126 -15.31 -6.51 16.58
CA SER A 126 -15.75 -7.28 15.42
C SER A 126 -14.62 -8.02 14.70
N GLY A 127 -13.37 -7.61 14.91
CA GLY A 127 -12.23 -8.08 14.11
C GLY A 127 -12.25 -7.57 12.67
N VAL A 128 -12.90 -6.41 12.42
CA VAL A 128 -13.08 -5.85 11.06
C VAL A 128 -12.80 -4.36 11.04
N TYR A 129 -12.00 -3.94 10.09
CA TYR A 129 -11.94 -2.55 9.66
C TYR A 129 -12.65 -2.40 8.32
N PHE A 130 -13.27 -1.26 8.06
CA PHE A 130 -13.94 -0.99 6.79
C PHE A 130 -13.75 0.46 6.34
N ASN A 131 -13.71 0.64 5.02
CA ASN A 131 -13.68 1.94 4.37
C ASN A 131 -14.38 1.89 3.01
N ARG A 132 -14.56 3.03 2.35
CA ARG A 132 -15.09 3.06 0.99
C ARG A 132 -14.20 2.26 0.05
N ALA A 133 -14.80 1.46 -0.84
CA ALA A 133 -14.07 0.59 -1.76
C ALA A 133 -13.20 1.35 -2.76
N ALA A 134 -13.58 2.59 -3.07
CA ALA A 134 -12.80 3.50 -3.92
C ALA A 134 -11.46 3.94 -3.29
N SER A 135 -11.25 3.69 -1.99
CA SER A 135 -9.96 3.99 -1.35
C SER A 135 -8.92 2.97 -1.79
N ALA A 136 -8.12 3.34 -2.77
CA ALA A 136 -6.99 2.52 -3.22
C ALA A 136 -5.88 2.46 -2.18
N SER A 137 -5.05 1.46 -2.26
CA SER A 137 -3.85 1.39 -1.44
C SER A 137 -2.87 0.35 -1.94
N ARG A 138 -1.59 0.57 -1.65
CA ARG A 138 -0.55 -0.44 -1.81
C ARG A 138 -0.98 -1.76 -1.14
N PRO A 139 -0.72 -2.93 -1.74
CA PRO A 139 -0.95 -4.22 -1.10
C PRO A 139 -0.28 -4.31 0.26
N HIS A 140 -1.04 -4.74 1.26
CA HIS A 140 -0.59 -4.84 2.65
C HIS A 140 -1.31 -5.97 3.36
N ASP A 141 -0.62 -6.69 4.24
CA ASP A 141 -1.18 -7.80 4.99
C ASP A 141 -1.56 -7.43 6.43
N TYR A 142 -1.23 -6.21 6.86
CA TYR A 142 -1.56 -5.75 8.20
C TYR A 142 -2.36 -4.44 8.17
N ILE A 143 -3.29 -4.32 9.12
CA ILE A 143 -4.01 -3.07 9.41
C ILE A 143 -3.63 -2.59 10.81
N GLY A 144 -3.21 -1.32 10.88
CA GLY A 144 -3.01 -0.58 12.13
C GLY A 144 -4.18 0.37 12.39
N LEU A 145 -4.83 0.28 13.54
CA LEU A 145 -5.91 1.16 13.93
C LEU A 145 -5.36 2.36 14.71
N TYR A 146 -5.50 3.56 14.13
CA TYR A 146 -4.98 4.79 14.72
C TYR A 146 -6.05 5.54 15.50
N ARG A 147 -5.75 5.88 16.75
CA ARG A 147 -6.49 6.83 17.60
C ARG A 147 -5.55 7.51 18.59
N ASN A 148 -5.90 8.70 19.05
CA ASN A 148 -5.17 9.41 20.12
C ASN A 148 -3.66 9.53 19.87
N LYS A 149 -3.27 9.85 18.63
CA LYS A 149 -1.87 10.00 18.18
C LYS A 149 -1.02 8.73 18.23
N THR A 150 -1.62 7.56 18.26
CA THR A 150 -0.90 6.30 18.20
C THR A 150 -1.63 5.27 17.33
N VAL A 151 -0.88 4.36 16.70
CA VAL A 151 -1.46 3.10 16.26
C VAL A 151 -1.69 2.27 17.52
N ALA A 152 -2.97 2.17 17.93
CA ALA A 152 -3.36 1.56 19.20
C ALA A 152 -3.66 0.05 19.08
N ALA A 153 -3.85 -0.46 17.88
CA ALA A 153 -4.01 -1.89 17.64
C ALA A 153 -3.53 -2.26 16.24
N ILE A 154 -3.05 -3.50 16.07
CA ILE A 154 -2.64 -4.08 14.79
C ILE A 154 -3.29 -5.45 14.60
N GLY A 155 -3.70 -5.77 13.35
CA GLY A 155 -4.22 -7.08 12.97
C GLY A 155 -3.69 -7.54 11.63
N LYS A 156 -3.45 -8.86 11.47
CA LYS A 156 -3.11 -9.46 10.18
C LYS A 156 -4.39 -9.77 9.41
N ILE A 157 -4.46 -9.34 8.15
CA ILE A 157 -5.62 -9.52 7.29
C ILE A 157 -5.73 -11.00 6.89
N CYS A 158 -6.90 -11.60 7.14
CA CYS A 158 -7.22 -12.97 6.73
C CYS A 158 -8.30 -13.03 5.65
N ALA A 159 -9.06 -11.94 5.43
CA ALA A 159 -9.95 -11.78 4.28
C ALA A 159 -10.19 -10.30 3.97
N ARG A 160 -10.42 -10.04 2.68
CA ARG A 160 -10.80 -8.72 2.16
C ARG A 160 -12.01 -8.90 1.23
N ILE A 161 -13.09 -8.23 1.56
CA ILE A 161 -14.37 -8.38 0.88
C ILE A 161 -14.95 -6.99 0.64
N THR A 162 -15.34 -6.70 -0.59
CA THR A 162 -16.16 -5.52 -0.87
C THR A 162 -17.63 -5.92 -0.90
N ALA A 163 -18.49 -5.08 -0.32
CA ALA A 163 -19.91 -5.32 -0.29
C ALA A 163 -20.73 -4.02 -0.32
N GLU A 164 -21.94 -4.14 -0.87
CA GLU A 164 -22.99 -3.12 -0.92
C GLU A 164 -24.36 -3.78 -1.00
N GLN A 165 -25.44 -3.03 -0.96
CA GLN A 165 -26.77 -3.49 -1.32
C GLN A 165 -27.25 -2.75 -2.57
N ASP A 166 -27.92 -3.47 -3.46
CA ASP A 166 -28.61 -2.84 -4.59
C ASP A 166 -29.92 -2.16 -4.16
N ALA A 167 -30.61 -1.55 -5.14
CA ALA A 167 -31.88 -0.87 -4.91
C ALA A 167 -32.98 -1.79 -4.36
N ASP A 168 -32.90 -3.10 -4.62
CA ASP A 168 -33.85 -4.13 -4.16
C ASP A 168 -33.46 -4.71 -2.79
N GLY A 169 -32.36 -4.22 -2.18
CA GLY A 169 -31.84 -4.67 -0.90
C GLY A 169 -31.05 -5.99 -0.99
N GLN A 170 -30.73 -6.44 -2.20
CA GLN A 170 -29.89 -7.63 -2.39
C GLN A 170 -28.43 -7.33 -2.01
N PHE A 171 -27.81 -8.25 -1.26
CA PHE A 171 -26.43 -8.14 -0.87
C PHE A 171 -25.50 -8.52 -2.03
N LEU A 172 -24.77 -7.53 -2.54
CA LEU A 172 -23.77 -7.67 -3.59
C LEU A 172 -22.38 -7.66 -2.96
N TYR A 173 -21.53 -8.58 -3.38
CA TYR A 173 -20.18 -8.66 -2.85
C TYR A 173 -19.15 -9.15 -3.87
N THR A 174 -17.88 -8.81 -3.60
CA THR A 174 -16.70 -9.36 -4.30
C THR A 174 -15.66 -9.78 -3.26
N VAL A 175 -15.14 -10.99 -3.38
CA VAL A 175 -14.04 -11.47 -2.53
C VAL A 175 -12.72 -11.11 -3.21
N GLU A 176 -11.94 -10.21 -2.59
CA GLU A 176 -10.61 -9.80 -3.07
C GLU A 176 -9.51 -10.69 -2.49
N GLN A 177 -9.70 -11.20 -1.27
CA GLN A 177 -8.75 -12.09 -0.58
C GLN A 177 -9.49 -12.97 0.41
N GLY A 178 -9.03 -14.23 0.56
CA GLY A 178 -9.65 -15.20 1.48
C GLY A 178 -11.01 -15.70 0.97
N GLU A 179 -12.00 -15.82 1.85
CA GLU A 179 -13.34 -16.32 1.53
C GLU A 179 -14.44 -15.57 2.30
N LEU A 180 -15.64 -15.50 1.72
CA LEU A 180 -16.83 -15.02 2.42
C LEU A 180 -17.55 -16.21 3.10
N THR A 181 -17.29 -16.40 4.38
CA THR A 181 -18.06 -17.38 5.20
C THR A 181 -19.38 -16.76 5.66
N GLU A 182 -20.36 -17.60 6.04
CA GLU A 182 -21.63 -17.14 6.62
C GLU A 182 -21.43 -16.23 7.85
N LYS A 183 -20.41 -16.52 8.66
CA LYS A 183 -20.07 -15.67 9.81
C LYS A 183 -19.61 -14.29 9.37
N ARG A 184 -18.75 -14.21 8.33
CA ARG A 184 -18.25 -12.94 7.80
C ARG A 184 -19.38 -12.13 7.16
N GLU A 185 -20.25 -12.76 6.38
CA GLU A 185 -21.41 -12.09 5.81
C GLU A 185 -22.31 -11.50 6.91
N ARG A 186 -22.64 -12.29 7.93
CA ARG A 186 -23.43 -11.79 9.09
C ARG A 186 -22.76 -10.61 9.76
N THR A 187 -21.44 -10.65 9.92
CA THR A 187 -20.67 -9.54 10.50
C THR A 187 -20.74 -8.28 9.64
N ILE A 188 -20.62 -8.39 8.30
CA ILE A 188 -20.76 -7.25 7.39
C ILE A 188 -22.17 -6.64 7.54
N ARG A 189 -23.22 -7.45 7.47
CA ARG A 189 -24.61 -6.98 7.60
C ARG A 189 -24.87 -6.29 8.94
N GLN A 190 -24.30 -6.84 10.02
CA GLN A 190 -24.39 -6.22 11.35
C GLN A 190 -23.70 -4.85 11.39
N ILE A 191 -22.48 -4.73 10.81
CA ILE A 191 -21.77 -3.46 10.74
C ILE A 191 -22.57 -2.44 9.92
N MET A 192 -23.12 -2.83 8.77
CA MET A 192 -23.95 -1.96 7.95
C MET A 192 -25.15 -1.41 8.75
N GLU A 193 -25.82 -2.26 9.51
CA GLU A 193 -26.97 -1.87 10.33
C GLU A 193 -26.56 -0.96 11.50
N GLU A 194 -25.47 -1.31 12.22
CA GLU A 194 -24.94 -0.47 13.31
C GLU A 194 -24.55 0.93 12.83
N GLU A 195 -23.90 1.03 11.65
CA GLU A 195 -23.50 2.31 11.08
C GLU A 195 -24.70 3.12 10.56
N LYS A 196 -25.72 2.46 10.01
CA LYS A 196 -26.98 3.13 9.65
C LYS A 196 -27.65 3.80 10.85
N GLN A 197 -27.65 3.13 12.00
CA GLN A 197 -28.18 3.69 13.25
C GLN A 197 -27.35 4.91 13.73
N ARG A 198 -26.07 4.99 13.34
CA ARG A 198 -25.20 6.15 13.60
C ARG A 198 -25.32 7.26 12.56
N GLY A 199 -26.16 7.08 11.55
CA GLY A 199 -26.37 8.03 10.44
C GLY A 199 -25.38 7.87 9.28
N ASN A 200 -24.64 6.76 9.23
CA ASN A 200 -23.72 6.44 8.13
C ASN A 200 -24.37 5.40 7.21
N ASP A 201 -24.58 5.74 5.95
CA ASP A 201 -25.10 4.79 4.96
C ASP A 201 -23.96 3.97 4.34
N LEU A 202 -23.82 2.70 4.78
CA LEU A 202 -22.94 1.72 4.18
C LEU A 202 -23.64 0.80 3.18
N PHE A 203 -24.95 0.93 3.01
CA PHE A 203 -25.71 0.07 2.11
C PHE A 203 -25.58 0.52 0.66
N SER A 204 -25.84 1.78 0.37
CA SER A 204 -25.86 2.33 -1.00
C SER A 204 -24.48 2.64 -1.56
N ILE A 205 -23.43 2.56 -0.76
CA ILE A 205 -22.06 2.85 -1.17
C ILE A 205 -21.18 1.62 -0.94
N LYS A 206 -20.52 1.17 -1.98
CA LYS A 206 -19.61 0.03 -1.92
C LYS A 206 -18.49 0.25 -0.91
N HIS A 207 -18.40 -0.61 0.10
CA HIS A 207 -17.37 -0.59 1.14
C HIS A 207 -16.52 -1.84 1.08
N ARG A 208 -15.24 -1.67 1.46
CA ARG A 208 -14.28 -2.76 1.61
C ARG A 208 -14.12 -3.09 3.08
N TYR A 209 -14.27 -4.38 3.41
CA TYR A 209 -14.19 -4.93 4.77
C TYR A 209 -12.91 -5.77 4.88
N PHE A 210 -12.05 -5.39 5.80
CA PHE A 210 -10.80 -6.09 6.11
C PHE A 210 -10.99 -6.90 7.37
N PHE A 211 -11.07 -8.20 7.23
CA PHE A 211 -11.15 -9.12 8.35
C PHE A 211 -9.77 -9.47 8.85
N VAL A 212 -9.58 -9.44 10.15
CA VAL A 212 -8.38 -9.92 10.82
C VAL A 212 -8.75 -11.07 11.77
N GLU A 213 -7.79 -11.97 12.05
CA GLU A 213 -8.03 -13.02 13.03
C GLU A 213 -8.30 -12.42 14.42
N LYS A 214 -7.50 -11.43 14.77
CA LYS A 214 -7.59 -10.66 16.01
C LYS A 214 -6.81 -9.36 15.86
N PHE A 215 -7.32 -8.29 16.48
CA PHE A 215 -6.55 -7.09 16.75
C PHE A 215 -5.78 -7.26 18.07
N TYR A 216 -4.49 -6.99 18.04
CA TYR A 216 -3.62 -6.95 19.20
C TYR A 216 -3.35 -5.51 19.59
N GLU A 217 -3.54 -5.18 20.84
CA GLU A 217 -3.25 -3.84 21.36
C GLU A 217 -1.76 -3.55 21.27
N THR A 218 -1.45 -2.34 20.83
CA THR A 218 -0.09 -1.82 20.75
C THR A 218 -0.07 -0.34 21.14
N ASP A 219 1.10 0.26 21.09
CA ASP A 219 1.30 1.71 21.23
C ASP A 219 2.48 2.09 20.33
N PHE A 220 2.17 2.54 19.11
CA PHE A 220 3.15 3.01 18.15
C PHE A 220 2.88 4.48 17.88
N PRO A 221 3.42 5.39 18.74
CA PRO A 221 3.03 6.77 18.78
C PRO A 221 3.64 7.60 17.66
N LYS A 222 2.86 8.57 17.16
CA LYS A 222 3.32 9.67 16.32
C LYS A 222 3.99 10.74 17.19
N ARG A 223 5.24 11.09 16.85
CA ARG A 223 6.00 12.11 17.58
C ARG A 223 5.59 13.55 17.24
N THR A 224 5.20 13.78 15.99
CA THR A 224 4.83 15.13 15.54
C THR A 224 3.50 15.59 16.14
N LEU A 225 3.33 16.90 16.32
CA LEU A 225 2.16 17.47 16.97
C LEU A 225 0.86 17.33 16.19
N ARG A 226 0.93 17.37 14.84
CA ARG A 226 -0.23 17.28 13.96
C ARG A 226 -0.73 15.84 13.83
N ALA A 227 -2.03 15.66 13.82
CA ALA A 227 -2.63 14.37 13.47
C ALA A 227 -2.43 14.11 11.96
N PRO A 228 -2.25 12.86 11.53
CA PRO A 228 -2.21 12.54 10.11
C PRO A 228 -3.58 12.82 9.48
N MET A 229 -3.59 13.37 8.27
CA MET A 229 -4.84 13.67 7.55
C MET A 229 -5.38 12.44 6.78
N GLY A 230 -4.57 11.39 6.63
CA GLY A 230 -4.92 10.18 5.88
C GLY A 230 -4.30 8.91 6.43
N SER A 231 -4.41 7.84 5.64
CA SER A 231 -3.75 6.57 5.94
C SER A 231 -2.26 6.64 5.63
N ARG A 232 -1.45 5.83 6.32
CA ARG A 232 -0.01 5.68 6.07
C ARG A 232 0.37 4.22 5.95
N ILE A 233 1.38 3.93 5.13
CA ILE A 233 1.95 2.58 4.98
C ILE A 233 3.27 2.54 5.73
N PHE A 234 3.47 1.49 6.53
CA PHE A 234 4.73 1.21 7.23
C PHE A 234 5.29 -0.12 6.77
N ASP A 235 6.57 -0.14 6.42
CA ASP A 235 7.33 -1.38 6.27
C ASP A 235 7.73 -1.88 7.66
N LEU A 236 7.05 -2.91 8.13
CA LEU A 236 7.26 -3.46 9.48
C LEU A 236 8.67 -4.07 9.64
N THR A 237 9.30 -4.52 8.57
CA THR A 237 10.67 -5.04 8.64
C THR A 237 11.66 -3.91 8.94
N GLN A 238 11.47 -2.76 8.33
CA GLN A 238 12.27 -1.56 8.61
C GLN A 238 11.97 -1.01 10.01
N VAL A 239 10.69 -0.86 10.36
CA VAL A 239 10.29 -0.36 11.69
C VAL A 239 10.84 -1.21 12.81
N LEU A 240 10.82 -2.54 12.67
CA LEU A 240 11.27 -3.49 13.68
C LEU A 240 12.75 -3.88 13.54
N ASN A 241 13.42 -3.43 12.48
CA ASN A 241 14.80 -3.77 12.13
C ASN A 241 15.00 -5.31 12.10
N THR A 242 14.25 -5.99 11.23
CA THR A 242 14.26 -7.45 11.10
C THR A 242 14.00 -7.88 9.66
N ASP A 243 14.62 -8.96 9.20
CA ASP A 243 14.39 -9.52 7.87
C ASP A 243 13.11 -10.39 7.80
N HIS A 244 12.63 -10.86 8.95
CA HIS A 244 11.46 -11.72 9.06
C HIS A 244 10.52 -11.20 10.15
N LEU A 245 9.23 -11.08 9.82
CA LEU A 245 8.24 -10.68 10.80
C LEU A 245 7.88 -11.85 11.70
N PRO A 246 7.85 -11.65 13.02
CA PRO A 246 7.29 -12.60 13.96
C PRO A 246 5.75 -12.67 13.85
N ASP A 247 5.10 -13.40 14.72
CA ASP A 247 3.65 -13.38 14.80
C ASP A 247 3.08 -11.99 15.16
N THR A 248 1.79 -11.78 14.91
CA THR A 248 1.16 -10.46 15.06
C THR A 248 1.17 -9.96 16.51
N ALA A 249 1.12 -10.87 17.49
CA ALA A 249 1.18 -10.48 18.90
C ALA A 249 2.57 -9.93 19.28
N GLU A 250 3.61 -10.56 18.78
CA GLU A 250 4.98 -10.10 19.00
C GLU A 250 5.29 -8.82 18.20
N ILE A 251 4.75 -8.64 16.98
CA ILE A 251 4.80 -7.37 16.25
C ILE A 251 4.19 -6.27 17.13
N ALA A 252 2.97 -6.48 17.64
CA ALA A 252 2.28 -5.52 18.49
C ALA A 252 3.10 -5.15 19.75
N ARG A 253 3.77 -6.12 20.37
CA ARG A 253 4.64 -5.90 21.52
C ARG A 253 5.84 -5.02 21.15
N ARG A 254 6.53 -5.33 20.04
CA ARG A 254 7.73 -4.58 19.61
C ARG A 254 7.43 -3.18 19.14
N LEU A 255 6.25 -2.94 18.56
CA LEU A 255 5.83 -1.59 18.14
C LEU A 255 5.71 -0.61 19.30
N ARG A 256 5.45 -1.08 20.55
CA ARG A 256 5.43 -0.24 21.75
C ARG A 256 6.77 0.43 22.07
N GLU A 257 7.86 -0.13 21.56
CA GLU A 257 9.23 0.40 21.73
C GLU A 257 9.64 1.32 20.59
N LYS A 258 8.74 1.57 19.63
CA LYS A 258 8.98 2.36 18.43
C LYS A 258 8.10 3.60 18.40
N SER A 259 8.41 4.50 17.48
CA SER A 259 7.63 5.70 17.21
C SER A 259 7.89 6.17 15.79
N TRP A 260 7.01 7.02 15.26
CA TRP A 260 7.09 7.54 13.90
C TRP A 260 6.77 9.04 13.84
N GLU A 261 7.06 9.67 12.70
CA GLU A 261 6.87 11.09 12.42
C GLU A 261 5.73 11.34 11.44
#